data_279f7a80d856a7613571aa0e6ac6c2e0
#
_entry.id   279f7a80d856a7613571aa0e6ac6c2e0
#
_cell.length_a   1.000
_cell.length_b   1.000
_cell.length_c   1.000
_cell.angle_alpha   90.00
_cell.angle_beta   90.00
_cell.angle_gamma   90.00
#
_symmetry.space_group_name_H-M   'P 1'
#
loop_
_entity.id
_entity.type
_entity.pdbx_description
1 polymer ?
#
loop_
_entity_poly.entity_id
_entity_poly.type
_entity_poly.pdbx_seq_one_letter_code
_entity_poly.pdbx_strand_id
1 'polypeptide(L)'
;MSKKMKPINVAAIDIGSNGARLLIKRFDPDNAIENERFRKMMFIRIPLRLGKDVFSLNKISKERTKMMMHMMKGFKDFMKLYNVKLYRACATSAMRDAENGKEVM
;
A
#
# COMPACT_ATOMS: atom_id res chain seq x y z
N MET A 1 18.00 31.63 9.16
CA MET A 1 18.57 30.43 8.53
C MET A 1 17.56 29.31 8.52
N SER A 2 17.18 28.85 7.36
CA SER A 2 16.19 27.78 7.26
C SER A 2 16.84 26.44 7.62
N LYS A 3 16.14 25.66 8.43
CA LYS A 3 16.58 24.30 8.73
C LYS A 3 16.32 23.42 7.51
N LYS A 4 17.32 22.67 7.11
CA LYS A 4 17.11 21.64 6.09
C LYS A 4 16.25 20.52 6.67
N MET A 5 15.25 20.12 5.96
CA MET A 5 14.43 18.98 6.35
C MET A 5 15.17 17.69 6.00
N LYS A 6 15.22 16.76 6.96
CA LYS A 6 15.81 15.45 6.69
C LYS A 6 14.92 14.68 5.71
N PRO A 7 15.52 13.93 4.78
CA PRO A 7 14.73 13.04 3.93
C PRO A 7 13.97 12.02 4.76
N ILE A 8 12.75 11.71 4.33
CA ILE A 8 11.95 10.68 4.97
C ILE A 8 11.46 9.69 3.91
N ASN A 9 11.24 8.47 4.32
CA ASN A 9 10.60 7.49 3.47
C ASN A 9 9.10 7.50 3.73
N VAL A 10 8.34 7.51 2.64
CA VAL A 10 6.88 7.51 2.67
C VAL A 10 6.38 6.32 1.85
N ALA A 11 5.19 5.86 2.14
CA ALA A 11 4.63 4.70 1.46
C ALA A 11 3.20 4.94 1.02
N ALA A 12 2.82 4.28 -0.06
CA ALA A 12 1.44 4.23 -0.53
C ALA A 12 1.06 2.76 -0.74
N ILE A 13 -0.07 2.38 -0.19
CA ILE A 13 -0.66 1.06 -0.38
C ILE A 13 -1.95 1.25 -1.16
N ASP A 14 -2.09 0.49 -2.25
CA ASP A 14 -3.26 0.55 -3.09
C ASP A 14 -3.82 -0.87 -3.23
N ILE A 15 -5.04 -1.07 -2.77
CA ILE A 15 -5.72 -2.37 -2.82
C ILE A 15 -6.83 -2.28 -3.85
N GLY A 16 -6.64 -2.98 -4.96
CA GLY A 16 -7.60 -2.99 -6.05
C GLY A 16 -8.27 -4.34 -6.23
N SER A 17 -9.17 -4.41 -7.21
CA SER A 17 -9.90 -5.64 -7.52
C SER A 17 -8.99 -6.77 -8.01
N ASN A 18 -7.85 -6.42 -8.62
CA ASN A 18 -6.91 -7.40 -9.18
C ASN A 18 -5.75 -7.69 -8.24
N GLY A 19 -5.60 -6.95 -7.16
CA GLY A 19 -4.51 -7.16 -6.24
C GLY A 19 -4.15 -5.91 -5.46
N ALA A 20 -2.96 -5.92 -4.88
CA ALA A 20 -2.49 -4.82 -4.07
C ALA A 20 -1.08 -4.41 -4.47
N ARG A 21 -0.75 -3.16 -4.21
CA ARG A 21 0.56 -2.59 -4.50
C ARG A 21 1.08 -1.85 -3.28
N LEU A 22 2.37 -1.98 -3.04
CA LEU A 22 3.08 -1.18 -2.05
C LEU A 22 4.19 -0.43 -2.76
N LEU A 23 4.18 0.89 -2.64
CA LEU A 23 5.22 1.75 -3.20
C LEU A 23 5.87 2.50 -2.04
N ILE A 24 7.19 2.39 -1.92
CA ILE A 24 7.96 3.15 -0.94
C ILE A 24 8.85 4.12 -1.70
N LYS A 25 8.76 5.40 -1.35
CA LYS A 25 9.58 6.45 -1.93
C LYS A 25 10.31 7.20 -0.83
N ARG A 26 11.50 7.69 -1.16
CA ARG A 26 12.23 8.61 -0.31
C ARG A 26 11.87 10.02 -0.73
N PHE A 27 11.41 10.81 0.20
CA PHE A 27 11.10 12.22 -0.03
C PHE A 27 12.22 13.08 0.54
N ASP A 28 12.87 13.81 -0.35
CA ASP A 28 13.96 14.73 -0.01
C ASP A 28 13.56 16.14 -0.50
N PRO A 29 12.86 16.93 0.34
CA PRO A 29 12.35 18.22 -0.10
C PRO A 29 13.44 19.25 -0.40
N ASP A 30 14.64 19.06 0.16
CA ASP A 30 15.75 19.99 -0.02
C ASP A 30 16.67 19.62 -1.17
N ASN A 31 16.34 18.58 -1.94
CA ASN A 31 17.12 18.22 -3.10
C ASN A 31 17.06 19.35 -4.14
N ALA A 32 18.22 19.77 -4.62
CA ALA A 32 18.31 20.88 -5.58
C ALA A 32 17.62 20.56 -6.90
N ILE A 33 17.58 19.28 -7.28
CA ILE A 33 16.94 18.83 -8.50
C ILE A 33 15.50 18.40 -8.16
N GLU A 34 14.53 19.15 -8.65
CA GLU A 34 13.12 18.93 -8.34
C GLU A 34 12.67 17.50 -8.65
N ASN A 35 13.06 16.95 -9.80
CA ASN A 35 12.69 15.61 -10.22
C ASN A 35 13.27 14.50 -9.34
N GLU A 36 14.25 14.82 -8.50
CA GLU A 36 14.90 13.86 -7.63
C GLU A 36 14.43 13.96 -6.18
N ARG A 37 13.44 14.81 -5.89
CA ARG A 37 12.89 14.94 -4.54
C ARG A 37 12.13 13.71 -4.10
N PHE A 38 11.57 12.96 -5.05
CA PHE A 38 10.93 11.67 -4.78
C PHE A 38 11.71 10.57 -5.51
N ARG A 39 12.28 9.63 -4.76
CA ARG A 39 13.00 8.49 -5.31
C ARG A 39 12.27 7.21 -4.96
N LYS A 40 12.04 6.37 -5.97
CA LYS A 40 11.48 5.04 -5.73
C LYS A 40 12.51 4.18 -5.01
N MET A 41 12.14 3.67 -3.84
CA MET A 41 12.97 2.76 -3.06
C MET A 41 12.56 1.31 -3.27
N MET A 42 11.24 1.06 -3.37
CA MET A 42 10.72 -0.29 -3.52
C MET A 42 9.32 -0.23 -4.10
N PHE A 43 8.99 -1.22 -4.92
CA PHE A 43 7.65 -1.41 -5.45
C PHE A 43 7.33 -2.89 -5.50
N ILE A 44 6.20 -3.28 -4.90
CA ILE A 44 5.70 -4.66 -4.93
C ILE A 44 4.26 -4.66 -5.39
N ARG A 45 3.93 -5.60 -6.26
CA ARG A 45 2.57 -5.84 -6.69
C ARG A 45 2.22 -7.30 -6.40
N ILE A 46 1.07 -7.51 -5.75
CA ILE A 46 0.59 -8.85 -5.40
C ILE A 46 -0.78 -9.06 -6.02
N PRO A 47 -0.93 -10.03 -6.94
CA PRO A 47 -2.22 -10.30 -7.59
C PRO A 47 -3.11 -11.16 -6.70
N LEU A 48 -4.12 -10.57 -6.07
CA LEU A 48 -5.05 -11.28 -5.20
C LEU A 48 -6.41 -11.56 -5.84
N ARG A 49 -6.73 -10.86 -6.93
CA ARG A 49 -7.98 -11.03 -7.68
C ARG A 49 -9.24 -10.93 -6.80
N LEU A 50 -9.31 -9.91 -5.95
CA LEU A 50 -10.44 -9.70 -5.07
C LEU A 50 -11.76 -9.50 -5.81
N GLY A 51 -11.70 -8.89 -7.00
CA GLY A 51 -12.89 -8.64 -7.81
C GLY A 51 -13.64 -9.91 -8.17
N LYS A 52 -12.95 -11.02 -8.36
CA LYS A 52 -13.57 -12.31 -8.66
C LYS A 52 -14.49 -12.77 -7.52
N ASP A 53 -14.01 -12.65 -6.27
CA ASP A 53 -14.80 -13.04 -5.11
C ASP A 53 -16.04 -12.15 -4.95
N VAL A 54 -15.89 -10.83 -5.13
CA VAL A 54 -16.98 -9.89 -4.99
C VAL A 54 -18.08 -10.17 -6.02
N PHE A 55 -17.68 -10.41 -7.29
CA PHE A 55 -18.65 -10.67 -8.35
C PHE A 55 -19.33 -12.02 -8.22
N SER A 56 -18.64 -13.02 -7.66
CA SER A 56 -19.21 -14.38 -7.53
C SER A 56 -20.01 -14.55 -6.26
N LEU A 57 -19.53 -14.04 -5.13
CA LEU A 57 -20.07 -14.32 -3.79
C LEU A 57 -20.52 -13.07 -3.05
N ASN A 58 -20.35 -11.92 -3.63
CA ASN A 58 -20.59 -10.60 -3.02
C ASN A 58 -19.86 -10.42 -1.68
N LYS A 59 -18.77 -11.15 -1.49
CA LYS A 59 -17.87 -11.01 -0.33
C LYS A 59 -16.52 -11.62 -0.65
N ILE A 60 -15.53 -11.27 0.15
CA ILE A 60 -14.19 -11.79 0.02
C ILE A 60 -14.13 -13.15 0.74
N SER A 61 -13.66 -14.20 0.07
CA SER A 61 -13.56 -15.53 0.65
C SER A 61 -12.62 -15.55 1.85
N LYS A 62 -12.78 -16.57 2.72
CA LYS A 62 -11.91 -16.74 3.89
C LYS A 62 -10.46 -16.93 3.47
N GLU A 63 -10.23 -17.69 2.41
CA GLU A 63 -8.88 -17.93 1.89
C GLU A 63 -8.23 -16.63 1.46
N ARG A 64 -8.93 -15.80 0.68
CA ARG A 64 -8.39 -14.53 0.22
C ARG A 64 -8.23 -13.54 1.36
N THR A 65 -9.11 -13.58 2.35
CA THR A 65 -8.97 -12.75 3.55
C THR A 65 -7.68 -13.09 4.27
N LYS A 66 -7.36 -14.38 4.43
CA LYS A 66 -6.09 -14.80 5.03
C LYS A 66 -4.89 -14.32 4.22
N MET A 67 -4.97 -14.45 2.89
CA MET A 67 -3.92 -13.95 2.01
C MET A 67 -3.70 -12.46 2.19
N MET A 68 -4.80 -11.69 2.27
CA MET A 68 -4.74 -10.25 2.51
C MET A 68 -4.07 -9.92 3.83
N MET A 69 -4.40 -10.65 4.89
CA MET A 69 -3.80 -10.42 6.21
C MET A 69 -2.30 -10.69 6.19
N HIS A 70 -1.86 -11.76 5.55
CA HIS A 70 -0.43 -12.06 5.40
C HIS A 70 0.26 -10.98 4.57
N MET A 71 -0.39 -10.55 3.49
CA MET A 71 0.16 -9.50 2.63
C MET A 71 0.33 -8.19 3.39
N MET A 72 -0.70 -7.78 4.14
CA MET A 72 -0.64 -6.54 4.91
C MET A 72 0.44 -6.60 5.98
N LYS A 73 0.62 -7.76 6.60
CA LYS A 73 1.69 -7.97 7.57
C LYS A 73 3.06 -7.83 6.89
N GLY A 74 3.20 -8.41 5.71
CA GLY A 74 4.43 -8.26 4.92
C GLY A 74 4.70 -6.81 4.52
N PHE A 75 3.66 -6.08 4.11
CA PHE A 75 3.78 -4.67 3.79
C PHE A 75 4.25 -3.86 5.01
N LYS A 76 3.69 -4.16 6.17
CA LYS A 76 4.09 -3.52 7.41
C LYS A 76 5.57 -3.78 7.72
N ASP A 77 6.01 -5.01 7.52
CA ASP A 77 7.41 -5.37 7.76
C ASP A 77 8.34 -4.64 6.78
N PHE A 78 7.95 -4.54 5.50
CA PHE A 78 8.72 -3.78 4.53
C PHE A 78 8.78 -2.29 4.88
N MET A 79 7.66 -1.73 5.35
CA MET A 79 7.66 -0.33 5.78
C MET A 79 8.57 -0.10 6.98
N LYS A 80 8.66 -1.07 7.89
CA LYS A 80 9.61 -1.02 9.01
C LYS A 80 11.05 -1.13 8.53
N LEU A 81 11.30 -2.02 7.58
CA LEU A 81 12.64 -2.21 7.02
C LEU A 81 13.17 -0.91 6.42
N TYR A 82 12.32 -0.17 5.73
CA TYR A 82 12.69 1.10 5.11
C TYR A 82 12.46 2.30 6.01
N ASN A 83 12.08 2.07 7.27
CA ASN A 83 11.85 3.14 8.24
C ASN A 83 10.86 4.20 7.73
N VAL A 84 9.75 3.73 7.17
CA VAL A 84 8.71 4.61 6.63
C VAL A 84 8.08 5.42 7.76
N LYS A 85 8.00 6.74 7.58
CA LYS A 85 7.46 7.67 8.58
C LYS A 85 5.98 7.93 8.38
N LEU A 86 5.54 7.99 7.14
CA LEU A 86 4.15 8.29 6.79
C LEU A 86 3.71 7.31 5.71
N TYR A 87 2.49 6.82 5.81
CA TYR A 87 1.92 6.01 4.75
C TYR A 87 0.44 6.30 4.59
N ARG A 88 -0.08 6.00 3.42
CA ARG A 88 -1.50 6.08 3.12
C ARG A 88 -1.93 4.80 2.42
N ALA A 89 -3.08 4.28 2.82
CA ALA A 89 -3.66 3.11 2.18
C ALA A 89 -5.01 3.49 1.56
N CYS A 90 -5.21 3.06 0.32
CA CYS A 90 -6.45 3.28 -0.42
C CYS A 90 -7.00 1.95 -0.88
N ALA A 91 -8.32 1.78 -0.76
CA ALA A 91 -9.00 0.60 -1.26
C ALA A 91 -9.96 1.01 -2.37
N THR A 92 -9.99 0.20 -3.43
CA THR A 92 -10.90 0.44 -4.55
C THR A 92 -12.31 -0.07 -4.25
N SER A 93 -13.22 0.11 -5.22
CA SER A 93 -14.61 -0.28 -5.07
C SER A 93 -14.81 -1.75 -4.69
N ALA A 94 -14.00 -2.65 -5.23
CA ALA A 94 -14.15 -4.09 -4.93
C ALA A 94 -14.02 -4.38 -3.44
N MET A 95 -13.04 -3.76 -2.78
CA MET A 95 -12.85 -3.94 -1.34
C MET A 95 -13.97 -3.26 -0.54
N ARG A 96 -14.41 -2.08 -0.98
CA ARG A 96 -15.46 -1.33 -0.29
C ARG A 96 -16.84 -1.95 -0.44
N ASP A 97 -17.10 -2.57 -1.59
CA ASP A 97 -18.39 -3.16 -1.91
C ASP A 97 -18.58 -4.56 -1.29
N ALA A 98 -17.52 -5.23 -0.87
CA ALA A 98 -17.61 -6.53 -0.23
C ALA A 98 -18.26 -6.42 1.16
N GLU A 99 -19.10 -7.37 1.51
CA GLU A 99 -19.77 -7.39 2.82
C GLU A 99 -18.80 -7.34 3.99
N ASN A 100 -17.67 -8.03 3.85
CA ASN A 100 -16.67 -8.12 4.90
C ASN A 100 -15.44 -7.22 4.67
N GLY A 101 -15.57 -6.24 3.79
CA GLY A 101 -14.45 -5.35 3.47
C GLY A 101 -13.90 -4.60 4.68
N LYS A 102 -14.77 -4.16 5.58
CA LYS A 102 -14.37 -3.46 6.79
C LYS A 102 -13.53 -4.32 7.72
N GLU A 103 -13.79 -5.61 7.75
CA GLU A 103 -13.04 -6.54 8.59
C GLU A 103 -11.62 -6.77 8.05
N VAL A 104 -11.47 -6.66 6.73
CA VAL A 104 -10.19 -6.87 6.07
C VAL A 104 -9.33 -5.61 6.09
N MET A 105 -9.95 -4.46 5.92
CA MET A 105 -9.26 -3.18 5.95
C MET A 105 -8.92 -2.75 7.36
#